data_b4dea99886c1a57f4a1ffdf452e9bfce
#
_entry.id   b4dea99886c1a57f4a1ffdf452e9bfce
#
_cell.length_a   1.000
_cell.length_b   1.000
_cell.length_c   1.000
_cell.angle_alpha   90.00
_cell.angle_beta   90.00
_cell.angle_gamma   90.00
#
_symmetry.space_group_name_H-M   'P 1'
#
loop_
_entity.id
_entity.type
_entity.pdbx_description
1 polymer ?
#
loop_
_entity_poly.entity_id
_entity_poly.type
_entity_poly.pdbx_seq_one_letter_code
_entity_poly.pdbx_strand_id
1 'polypeptide(L)'
;MNEHRDKPYVKWGLTALVVIFVSILLVVIFTDLPGFFGVLTALEMILEPLIFGVVIAFLLNPIVRFVDSRLLPLLEQKTKWKPALIRNLSRAAGIFVSVVVAVLILYAFFSMLLPQLYESVVGIVDNAETYYTSIDRWVTNILEDNPEIQSYVDSALGKIYDFINNWITTTFLQDVQKLLTTLTSSVVAFVKGFMNFLIGLVASIYILWSKETFQAQSKKIIVALLSPKGADHVFYLGRNIYRVFNGFVIGKIVDSAIIGVLCYIGILILKMPYPALIATVIGVTNVIPFFGPIIGLVPCAFLILLVNPLQAFYFVIFILVLQQVDGNVIGPKILGNTVGISGFWVLASITIAASLIGFAGMILGVPVFAIIYLLISDSVNNKLRKKNLTTDTTAYGPISEVAELPEQDRTAAP
;
A
#
# COMPACT_ATOMS: atom_id res chain seq x y z
N MET A 1 -37.84 30.49 3.42
CA MET A 1 -36.50 31.05 3.15
C MET A 1 -35.87 30.51 1.86
N ASN A 2 -36.67 29.97 0.91
CA ASN A 2 -36.19 29.35 -0.35
C ASN A 2 -36.52 30.16 -1.63
N GLU A 3 -37.21 31.26 -1.56
CA GLU A 3 -37.65 32.03 -2.75
C GLU A 3 -36.54 32.80 -3.47
N HIS A 4 -35.42 33.10 -2.80
CA HIS A 4 -34.32 33.85 -3.41
C HIS A 4 -33.37 33.01 -4.29
N ARG A 5 -33.41 31.68 -4.18
CA ARG A 5 -32.45 30.78 -4.86
C ARG A 5 -32.88 30.43 -6.30
N ASP A 6 -34.13 30.66 -6.66
CA ASP A 6 -34.66 30.30 -7.98
C ASP A 6 -34.77 31.47 -8.97
N LYS A 7 -34.34 32.66 -8.59
CA LYS A 7 -34.33 33.81 -9.48
C LYS A 7 -33.21 33.68 -10.51
N PRO A 8 -33.48 33.80 -11.83
CA PRO A 8 -32.50 33.53 -12.89
C PRO A 8 -31.22 34.36 -12.74
N TYR A 9 -31.33 35.61 -12.27
CA TYR A 9 -30.18 36.47 -12.02
C TYR A 9 -29.25 36.00 -10.91
N VAL A 10 -29.72 35.26 -9.89
CA VAL A 10 -28.87 34.65 -8.85
C VAL A 10 -28.08 33.47 -9.43
N LYS A 11 -28.70 32.67 -10.30
CA LYS A 11 -28.01 31.58 -11.01
C LYS A 11 -26.94 32.13 -11.96
N TRP A 12 -27.27 33.19 -12.72
CA TRP A 12 -26.30 33.86 -13.59
C TRP A 12 -25.17 34.53 -12.82
N GLY A 13 -25.47 35.20 -11.70
CA GLY A 13 -24.46 35.77 -10.82
C GLY A 13 -23.52 34.72 -10.22
N LEU A 14 -24.06 33.57 -9.78
CA LEU A 14 -23.25 32.47 -9.28
C LEU A 14 -22.36 31.87 -10.36
N THR A 15 -22.91 31.67 -11.57
CA THR A 15 -22.15 31.17 -12.72
C THR A 15 -21.02 32.13 -13.10
N ALA A 16 -21.30 33.41 -13.17
CA ALA A 16 -20.27 34.44 -13.43
C ALA A 16 -19.18 34.42 -12.38
N LEU A 17 -19.54 34.33 -11.09
CA LEU A 17 -18.59 34.26 -9.99
C LEU A 17 -17.70 33.01 -10.06
N VAL A 18 -18.28 31.87 -10.39
CA VAL A 18 -17.51 30.61 -10.60
C VAL A 18 -16.57 30.76 -11.79
N VAL A 19 -17.03 31.30 -12.92
CA VAL A 19 -16.19 31.51 -14.10
C VAL A 19 -15.02 32.47 -13.80
N ILE A 20 -15.29 33.61 -13.12
CA ILE A 20 -14.25 34.55 -12.73
C ILE A 20 -13.25 33.86 -11.78
N PHE A 21 -13.73 33.15 -10.78
CA PHE A 21 -12.85 32.42 -9.84
C PHE A 21 -11.96 31.42 -10.55
N VAL A 22 -12.54 30.58 -11.42
CA VAL A 22 -11.78 29.61 -12.22
C VAL A 22 -10.78 30.30 -13.15
N SER A 23 -11.18 31.43 -13.78
CA SER A 23 -10.27 32.20 -14.64
C SER A 23 -9.10 32.78 -13.87
N ILE A 24 -9.34 33.36 -12.68
CA ILE A 24 -8.28 33.91 -11.81
C ILE A 24 -7.36 32.76 -11.38
N LEU A 25 -7.91 31.59 -10.99
CA LEU A 25 -7.13 30.42 -10.58
C LEU A 25 -6.26 29.91 -11.73
N LEU A 26 -6.78 29.85 -12.95
CA LEU A 26 -6.01 29.51 -14.15
C LEU A 26 -4.89 30.51 -14.42
N VAL A 27 -5.17 31.84 -14.34
CA VAL A 27 -4.15 32.85 -14.51
C VAL A 27 -3.04 32.71 -13.46
N VAL A 28 -3.37 32.50 -12.19
CA VAL A 28 -2.38 32.29 -11.13
C VAL A 28 -1.55 31.03 -11.40
N ILE A 29 -2.18 29.92 -11.82
CA ILE A 29 -1.46 28.69 -12.18
C ILE A 29 -0.48 28.93 -13.33
N PHE A 30 -0.89 29.65 -14.38
CA PHE A 30 -0.04 29.88 -15.56
C PHE A 30 1.01 30.96 -15.38
N THR A 31 0.79 31.95 -14.50
CA THR A 31 1.75 33.04 -14.26
C THR A 31 2.79 32.70 -13.21
N ASP A 32 2.43 31.91 -12.20
CA ASP A 32 3.35 31.51 -11.11
C ASP A 32 3.15 30.03 -10.76
N LEU A 33 3.53 29.15 -11.68
CA LEU A 33 3.53 27.71 -11.45
C LEU A 33 4.32 27.29 -10.19
N PRO A 34 5.55 27.80 -9.95
CA PRO A 34 6.31 27.48 -8.74
C PRO A 34 5.59 27.89 -7.46
N GLY A 35 5.00 29.08 -7.42
CA GLY A 35 4.23 29.57 -6.27
C GLY A 35 2.98 28.72 -6.02
N PHE A 36 2.27 28.34 -7.07
CA PHE A 36 1.12 27.45 -6.95
C PHE A 36 1.50 26.08 -6.36
N PHE A 37 2.58 25.45 -6.87
CA PHE A 37 3.10 24.20 -6.28
C PHE A 37 3.60 24.40 -4.85
N GLY A 38 4.18 25.57 -4.52
CA GLY A 38 4.56 25.93 -3.16
C GLY A 38 3.38 25.96 -2.19
N VAL A 39 2.23 26.50 -2.63
CA VAL A 39 0.99 26.48 -1.82
C VAL A 39 0.46 25.05 -1.65
N LEU A 40 0.51 24.22 -2.71
CA LEU A 40 0.09 22.82 -2.62
C LEU A 40 0.97 22.01 -1.66
N THR A 41 2.28 22.17 -1.72
CA THR A 41 3.21 21.52 -0.79
C THR A 41 3.05 22.02 0.64
N ALA A 42 2.79 23.29 0.85
CA ALA A 42 2.48 23.83 2.18
C ALA A 42 1.16 23.23 2.72
N LEU A 43 0.15 23.11 1.88
CA LEU A 43 -1.13 22.49 2.24
C LEU A 43 -0.96 21.00 2.56
N GLU A 44 -0.17 20.29 1.77
CA GLU A 44 0.18 18.88 2.01
C GLU A 44 0.85 18.70 3.38
N MET A 45 1.86 19.52 3.70
CA MET A 45 2.54 19.49 5.01
C MET A 45 1.58 19.76 6.19
N ILE A 46 0.61 20.65 6.03
CA ILE A 46 -0.39 20.94 7.08
C ILE A 46 -1.37 19.76 7.23
N LEU A 47 -1.73 19.12 6.13
CA LEU A 47 -2.69 18.00 6.11
C LEU A 47 -2.05 16.65 6.42
N GLU A 48 -0.72 16.53 6.33
CA GLU A 48 0.02 15.28 6.54
C GLU A 48 -0.41 14.53 7.82
N PRO A 49 -0.49 15.14 9.03
CA PRO A 49 -0.92 14.44 10.24
C PRO A 49 -2.38 13.95 10.15
N LEU A 50 -3.25 14.70 9.47
CA LEU A 50 -4.66 14.30 9.29
C LEU A 50 -4.78 13.15 8.30
N ILE A 51 -3.96 13.14 7.24
CA ILE A 51 -3.88 12.02 6.28
C ILE A 51 -3.41 10.76 7.01
N PHE A 52 -2.36 10.85 7.84
CA PHE A 52 -1.95 9.75 8.72
C PHE A 52 -3.10 9.30 9.62
N GLY A 53 -3.84 10.23 10.21
CA GLY A 53 -5.00 9.92 11.05
C GLY A 53 -6.08 9.13 10.32
N VAL A 54 -6.40 9.51 9.08
CA VAL A 54 -7.37 8.79 8.23
C VAL A 54 -6.86 7.39 7.89
N VAL A 55 -5.60 7.25 7.51
CA VAL A 55 -4.98 5.95 7.19
C VAL A 55 -4.98 5.03 8.41
N ILE A 56 -4.52 5.53 9.56
CA ILE A 56 -4.52 4.75 10.81
C ILE A 56 -5.94 4.35 11.19
N ALA A 57 -6.90 5.29 11.15
CA ALA A 57 -8.30 4.99 11.45
C ALA A 57 -8.87 3.92 10.49
N PHE A 58 -8.51 3.98 9.22
CA PHE A 58 -8.92 2.99 8.23
C PHE A 58 -8.36 1.59 8.56
N LEU A 59 -7.07 1.50 8.90
CA LEU A 59 -6.41 0.24 9.27
C LEU A 59 -6.92 -0.35 10.59
N LEU A 60 -7.25 0.50 11.57
CA LEU A 60 -7.77 0.07 12.88
C LEU A 60 -9.26 -0.28 12.84
N ASN A 61 -10.03 0.30 11.91
CA ASN A 61 -11.49 0.14 11.85
C ASN A 61 -11.99 -1.31 11.79
N PRO A 62 -11.35 -2.28 11.09
CA PRO A 62 -11.75 -3.69 11.14
C PRO A 62 -11.71 -4.28 12.54
N ILE A 63 -10.67 -3.96 13.33
CA ILE A 63 -10.51 -4.43 14.71
C ILE A 63 -11.59 -3.79 15.59
N VAL A 64 -11.81 -2.49 15.46
CA VAL A 64 -12.88 -1.78 16.19
C VAL A 64 -14.25 -2.40 15.89
N ARG A 65 -14.54 -2.67 14.61
CA ARG A 65 -15.81 -3.32 14.21
C ARG A 65 -15.94 -4.73 14.78
N PHE A 66 -14.85 -5.49 14.79
CA PHE A 66 -14.84 -6.83 15.36
C PHE A 66 -15.17 -6.81 16.86
N VAL A 67 -14.55 -5.91 17.60
CA VAL A 67 -14.83 -5.74 19.04
C VAL A 67 -16.26 -5.23 19.28
N ASP A 68 -16.68 -4.19 18.54
CA ASP A 68 -18.05 -3.66 18.62
C ASP A 68 -19.09 -4.76 18.37
N SER A 69 -18.91 -5.60 17.34
CA SER A 69 -19.87 -6.65 16.97
C SER A 69 -19.99 -7.75 18.04
N ARG A 70 -19.00 -7.95 18.88
CA ARG A 70 -18.98 -8.93 19.97
C ARG A 70 -19.41 -8.32 21.29
N LEU A 71 -18.94 -7.12 21.61
CA LEU A 71 -19.14 -6.50 22.92
C LEU A 71 -20.51 -5.84 23.06
N LEU A 72 -21.01 -5.21 21.98
CA LEU A 72 -22.29 -4.51 22.02
C LEU A 72 -23.47 -5.42 22.42
N PRO A 73 -23.70 -6.58 21.77
CA PRO A 73 -24.77 -7.48 22.15
C PRO A 73 -24.60 -8.07 23.54
N LEU A 74 -23.36 -8.30 23.99
CA LEU A 74 -23.09 -8.80 25.34
C LEU A 74 -23.45 -7.77 26.42
N LEU A 75 -23.16 -6.49 26.18
CA LEU A 75 -23.50 -5.41 27.11
C LEU A 75 -25.00 -5.14 27.13
N GLU A 76 -25.69 -5.19 25.98
CA GLU A 76 -27.16 -5.02 25.90
C GLU A 76 -27.90 -6.11 26.64
N GLN A 77 -27.44 -7.36 26.59
CA GLN A 77 -28.06 -8.48 27.31
C GLN A 77 -27.80 -8.48 28.80
N LYS A 78 -26.59 -8.04 29.24
CA LYS A 78 -26.18 -8.16 30.66
C LYS A 78 -26.43 -6.91 31.49
N THR A 79 -26.66 -5.75 30.85
CA THR A 79 -26.76 -4.48 31.57
C THR A 79 -28.02 -3.73 31.19
N LYS A 80 -28.67 -3.09 32.20
CA LYS A 80 -29.83 -2.20 32.00
C LYS A 80 -29.42 -0.74 31.79
N TRP A 81 -28.23 -0.49 31.28
CA TRP A 81 -27.71 0.86 31.05
C TRP A 81 -28.36 1.52 29.84
N LYS A 82 -28.26 2.85 29.76
CA LYS A 82 -28.80 3.61 28.63
C LYS A 82 -28.10 3.15 27.34
N PRO A 83 -28.82 2.95 26.22
CA PRO A 83 -28.21 2.47 24.96
C PRO A 83 -27.04 3.31 24.46
N ALA A 84 -27.09 4.63 24.69
CA ALA A 84 -26.02 5.53 24.34
C ALA A 84 -24.72 5.24 25.13
N LEU A 85 -24.85 4.88 26.43
CA LEU A 85 -23.72 4.55 27.28
C LEU A 85 -23.06 3.23 26.85
N ILE A 86 -23.90 2.22 26.57
CA ILE A 86 -23.45 0.89 26.09
C ILE A 86 -22.65 1.06 24.78
N ARG A 87 -23.19 1.83 23.82
CA ARG A 87 -22.54 2.08 22.55
C ARG A 87 -21.21 2.83 22.71
N ASN A 88 -21.18 3.86 23.56
CA ASN A 88 -19.95 4.62 23.82
C ASN A 88 -18.89 3.77 24.51
N LEU A 89 -19.28 2.90 25.44
CA LEU A 89 -18.36 1.99 26.13
C LEU A 89 -17.80 0.92 25.18
N SER A 90 -18.67 0.31 24.36
CA SER A 90 -18.24 -0.63 23.33
C SER A 90 -17.23 0.02 22.36
N ARG A 91 -17.54 1.24 21.90
CA ARG A 91 -16.67 2.01 21.01
C ARG A 91 -15.33 2.34 21.65
N ALA A 92 -15.33 2.82 22.91
CA ALA A 92 -14.11 3.09 23.66
C ALA A 92 -13.23 1.84 23.79
N ALA A 93 -13.85 0.71 24.18
CA ALA A 93 -13.17 -0.57 24.28
C ALA A 93 -12.61 -1.04 22.90
N GLY A 94 -13.40 -0.91 21.83
CA GLY A 94 -12.97 -1.24 20.47
C GLY A 94 -11.77 -0.43 20.02
N ILE A 95 -11.78 0.89 20.25
CA ILE A 95 -10.65 1.77 19.91
C ILE A 95 -9.44 1.42 20.78
N PHE A 96 -9.61 1.26 22.08
CA PHE A 96 -8.51 0.91 23.00
C PHE A 96 -7.86 -0.41 22.59
N VAL A 97 -8.65 -1.47 22.39
CA VAL A 97 -8.13 -2.79 21.95
C VAL A 97 -7.42 -2.68 20.61
N SER A 98 -7.97 -1.93 19.65
CA SER A 98 -7.34 -1.79 18.32
C SER A 98 -5.99 -1.08 18.39
N VAL A 99 -5.86 -0.03 19.21
CA VAL A 99 -4.59 0.68 19.43
C VAL A 99 -3.58 -0.22 20.14
N VAL A 100 -4.01 -0.92 21.20
CA VAL A 100 -3.13 -1.86 21.93
C VAL A 100 -2.63 -2.97 21.00
N VAL A 101 -3.52 -3.58 20.19
CA VAL A 101 -3.14 -4.62 19.22
C VAL A 101 -2.15 -4.06 18.20
N ALA A 102 -2.38 -2.87 17.66
CA ALA A 102 -1.45 -2.24 16.72
C ALA A 102 -0.07 -1.99 17.33
N VAL A 103 -0.03 -1.45 18.57
CA VAL A 103 1.22 -1.21 19.29
C VAL A 103 1.94 -2.52 19.59
N LEU A 104 1.23 -3.57 20.00
CA LEU A 104 1.81 -4.89 20.23
C LEU A 104 2.39 -5.52 18.96
N ILE A 105 1.69 -5.39 17.82
CA ILE A 105 2.17 -5.86 16.52
C ILE A 105 3.47 -5.11 16.14
N LEU A 106 3.47 -3.78 16.24
CA LEU A 106 4.65 -2.97 15.95
C LEU A 106 5.81 -3.30 16.90
N TYR A 107 5.53 -3.44 18.19
CA TYR A 107 6.54 -3.82 19.19
C TYR A 107 7.13 -5.21 18.87
N ALA A 108 6.30 -6.21 18.63
CA ALA A 108 6.76 -7.55 18.27
C ALA A 108 7.57 -7.54 16.96
N PHE A 109 7.13 -6.78 15.97
CA PHE A 109 7.84 -6.61 14.70
C PHE A 109 9.24 -6.00 14.92
N PHE A 110 9.33 -4.85 15.61
CA PHE A 110 10.61 -4.19 15.81
C PHE A 110 11.52 -4.93 16.79
N SER A 111 10.98 -5.54 17.86
CA SER A 111 11.77 -6.33 18.80
C SER A 111 12.37 -7.58 18.17
N MET A 112 11.75 -8.12 17.13
CA MET A 112 12.28 -9.24 16.36
C MET A 112 13.26 -8.78 15.26
N LEU A 113 12.91 -7.70 14.55
CA LEU A 113 13.66 -7.23 13.39
C LEU A 113 14.99 -6.55 13.78
N LEU A 114 14.96 -5.61 14.75
CA LEU A 114 16.12 -4.79 15.06
C LEU A 114 17.34 -5.60 15.56
N PRO A 115 17.20 -6.56 16.51
CA PRO A 115 18.32 -7.38 16.92
C PRO A 115 18.91 -8.19 15.77
N GLN A 116 18.06 -8.77 14.92
CA GLN A 116 18.53 -9.58 13.79
C GLN A 116 19.18 -8.76 12.68
N LEU A 117 18.69 -7.53 12.42
CA LEU A 117 19.39 -6.58 11.54
C LEU A 117 20.79 -6.27 12.08
N TYR A 118 20.88 -5.97 13.37
CA TYR A 118 22.16 -5.70 14.02
C TYR A 118 23.13 -6.88 13.92
N GLU A 119 22.70 -8.08 14.34
CA GLU A 119 23.49 -9.32 14.25
C GLU A 119 23.90 -9.64 12.80
N SER A 120 23.00 -9.42 11.83
CA SER A 120 23.29 -9.65 10.41
C SER A 120 24.35 -8.69 9.88
N VAL A 121 24.25 -7.40 10.22
CA VAL A 121 25.23 -6.39 9.78
C VAL A 121 26.59 -6.65 10.43
N VAL A 122 26.62 -6.87 11.75
CA VAL A 122 27.86 -7.21 12.47
C VAL A 122 28.44 -8.51 11.92
N GLY A 123 27.61 -9.55 11.72
CA GLY A 123 28.07 -10.83 11.17
C GLY A 123 28.65 -10.71 9.77
N ILE A 124 28.12 -9.83 8.90
CA ILE A 124 28.70 -9.56 7.58
C ILE A 124 30.07 -8.90 7.71
N VAL A 125 30.19 -7.91 8.56
CA VAL A 125 31.46 -7.17 8.78
C VAL A 125 32.53 -8.10 9.37
N ASP A 126 32.20 -8.84 10.42
CA ASP A 126 33.12 -9.71 11.14
C ASP A 126 33.56 -10.93 10.29
N ASN A 127 32.71 -11.41 9.40
CA ASN A 127 32.99 -12.57 8.57
C ASN A 127 33.32 -12.23 7.11
N ALA A 128 33.51 -10.96 6.76
CA ALA A 128 33.75 -10.54 5.38
C ALA A 128 34.91 -11.28 4.72
N GLU A 129 36.03 -11.47 5.43
CA GLU A 129 37.20 -12.22 4.97
C GLU A 129 36.90 -13.71 4.77
N THR A 130 36.12 -14.29 5.71
CA THR A 130 35.70 -15.69 5.61
C THR A 130 34.78 -15.93 4.42
N TYR A 131 33.88 -15.00 4.15
CA TYR A 131 32.98 -15.06 3.00
C TYR A 131 33.75 -14.94 1.67
N TYR A 132 34.69 -13.98 1.61
CA TYR A 132 35.58 -13.84 0.46
C TYR A 132 36.33 -15.14 0.17
N THR A 133 37.05 -15.71 1.17
CA THR A 133 37.81 -16.95 1.01
C THR A 133 36.96 -18.18 0.71
N SER A 134 35.70 -18.17 1.13
CA SER A 134 34.75 -19.25 0.83
C SER A 134 34.25 -19.18 -0.62
N ILE A 135 33.96 -17.98 -1.12
CA ILE A 135 33.58 -17.76 -2.52
C ILE A 135 34.77 -18.05 -3.44
N ASP A 136 35.95 -17.58 -3.09
CA ASP A 136 37.19 -17.83 -3.83
C ASP A 136 37.47 -19.31 -3.96
N ARG A 137 37.44 -20.09 -2.88
CA ARG A 137 37.58 -21.56 -2.90
C ARG A 137 36.51 -22.24 -3.74
N TRP A 138 35.25 -21.81 -3.63
CA TRP A 138 34.16 -22.39 -4.39
C TRP A 138 34.33 -22.16 -5.90
N VAL A 139 34.73 -20.97 -6.29
CA VAL A 139 35.04 -20.60 -7.70
C VAL A 139 36.24 -21.38 -8.21
N THR A 140 37.33 -21.43 -7.43
CA THR A 140 38.55 -22.19 -7.79
C THR A 140 38.20 -23.66 -8.04
N ASN A 141 37.41 -24.30 -7.15
CA ASN A 141 37.03 -25.70 -7.34
C ASN A 141 36.14 -25.95 -8.57
N ILE A 142 35.31 -25.01 -8.98
CA ILE A 142 34.46 -25.16 -10.19
C ILE A 142 35.26 -24.91 -11.47
N LEU A 143 36.24 -24.03 -11.41
CA LEU A 143 37.02 -23.59 -12.58
C LEU A 143 38.40 -24.25 -12.68
N GLU A 144 38.65 -25.30 -11.88
CA GLU A 144 39.94 -26.04 -11.84
C GLU A 144 40.36 -26.51 -13.23
N ASP A 145 39.40 -26.83 -14.11
CA ASP A 145 39.64 -27.27 -15.48
C ASP A 145 39.77 -26.11 -16.50
N ASN A 146 39.60 -24.83 -16.10
CA ASN A 146 39.59 -23.66 -17.00
C ASN A 146 40.35 -22.46 -16.42
N PRO A 147 41.68 -22.50 -16.42
CA PRO A 147 42.52 -21.48 -15.76
C PRO A 147 42.40 -20.07 -16.34
N GLU A 148 42.03 -19.92 -17.61
CA GLU A 148 41.76 -18.59 -18.19
C GLU A 148 40.49 -17.95 -17.59
N ILE A 149 39.42 -18.72 -17.46
CA ILE A 149 38.17 -18.24 -16.85
C ILE A 149 38.40 -17.96 -15.37
N GLN A 150 39.15 -18.81 -14.68
CA GLN A 150 39.53 -18.61 -13.28
C GLN A 150 40.22 -17.25 -13.07
N SER A 151 41.19 -16.86 -13.89
CA SER A 151 41.88 -15.59 -13.74
C SER A 151 40.98 -14.36 -13.90
N TYR A 152 39.98 -14.43 -14.79
CA TYR A 152 38.95 -13.36 -14.92
C TYR A 152 38.05 -13.30 -13.72
N VAL A 153 37.62 -14.44 -13.17
CA VAL A 153 36.72 -14.50 -12.01
C VAL A 153 37.46 -14.06 -10.74
N ASP A 154 38.70 -14.48 -10.53
CA ASP A 154 39.54 -14.04 -9.41
C ASP A 154 39.77 -12.50 -9.46
N SER A 155 40.02 -11.95 -10.64
CA SER A 155 40.12 -10.51 -10.82
C SER A 155 38.80 -9.79 -10.54
N ALA A 156 37.67 -10.37 -10.92
CA ALA A 156 36.33 -9.82 -10.63
C ALA A 156 35.99 -9.90 -9.14
N LEU A 157 36.26 -11.04 -8.49
CA LEU A 157 36.09 -11.22 -7.05
C LEU A 157 36.98 -10.26 -6.24
N GLY A 158 38.25 -10.09 -6.63
CA GLY A 158 39.13 -9.11 -6.02
C GLY A 158 38.57 -7.70 -6.10
N LYS A 159 38.08 -7.28 -7.28
CA LYS A 159 37.44 -5.97 -7.46
C LYS A 159 36.16 -5.82 -6.61
N ILE A 160 35.35 -6.87 -6.49
CA ILE A 160 34.15 -6.87 -5.67
C ILE A 160 34.54 -6.76 -4.19
N TYR A 161 35.55 -7.50 -3.74
CA TYR A 161 36.06 -7.42 -2.38
C TYR A 161 36.62 -6.02 -2.07
N ASP A 162 37.46 -5.46 -2.97
CA ASP A 162 37.97 -4.11 -2.82
C ASP A 162 36.85 -3.07 -2.80
N PHE A 163 35.86 -3.24 -3.65
CA PHE A 163 34.67 -2.37 -3.67
C PHE A 163 33.90 -2.46 -2.33
N ILE A 164 33.62 -3.67 -1.85
CA ILE A 164 32.90 -3.87 -0.58
C ILE A 164 33.73 -3.34 0.60
N ASN A 165 35.03 -3.66 0.65
CA ASN A 165 35.91 -3.21 1.72
C ASN A 165 36.11 -1.68 1.69
N ASN A 166 36.31 -1.09 0.52
CA ASN A 166 36.32 0.36 0.36
C ASN A 166 34.97 0.99 0.70
N TRP A 167 33.87 0.37 0.29
CA TRP A 167 32.54 0.86 0.62
C TRP A 167 32.28 0.80 2.13
N ILE A 168 32.65 -0.29 2.81
CA ILE A 168 32.54 -0.41 4.27
C ILE A 168 33.43 0.62 4.97
N THR A 169 34.69 0.73 4.59
CA THR A 169 35.68 1.55 5.31
C THR A 169 35.58 3.03 4.99
N THR A 170 35.26 3.40 3.74
CA THR A 170 35.25 4.81 3.32
C THR A 170 33.85 5.40 3.21
N THR A 171 32.88 4.64 2.67
CA THR A 171 31.53 5.15 2.41
C THR A 171 30.60 4.83 3.58
N PHE A 172 30.50 3.56 3.96
CA PHE A 172 29.58 3.14 5.03
C PHE A 172 29.95 3.74 6.38
N LEU A 173 31.22 3.67 6.80
CA LEU A 173 31.67 4.30 8.03
C LEU A 173 31.60 5.82 7.98
N GLN A 174 31.87 6.46 6.85
CA GLN A 174 31.69 7.90 6.67
C GLN A 174 30.20 8.26 6.59
N ASP A 175 29.37 7.44 5.97
CA ASP A 175 27.92 7.67 5.94
C ASP A 175 27.27 7.34 7.28
N VAL A 176 27.79 6.39 8.07
CA VAL A 176 27.44 6.24 9.49
C VAL A 176 27.91 7.44 10.31
N GLN A 177 29.12 7.98 10.08
CA GLN A 177 29.53 9.24 10.69
C GLN A 177 28.74 10.45 10.18
N LYS A 178 28.40 10.52 8.90
CA LYS A 178 27.47 11.51 8.35
C LYS A 178 26.05 11.28 8.87
N LEU A 179 25.59 10.06 9.04
CA LEU A 179 24.36 9.73 9.75
C LEU A 179 24.42 10.20 11.20
N LEU A 180 25.53 10.06 11.91
CA LEU A 180 25.72 10.59 13.26
C LEU A 180 25.74 12.13 13.30
N THR A 181 26.31 12.79 12.30
CA THR A 181 26.27 14.27 12.16
C THR A 181 24.96 14.75 11.53
N THR A 182 24.37 14.01 10.61
CA THR A 182 23.02 14.21 10.06
C THR A 182 21.96 13.78 11.07
N LEU A 183 22.29 12.99 12.12
CA LEU A 183 21.35 12.69 13.21
C LEU A 183 20.86 13.96 13.91
N THR A 184 21.61 15.06 13.89
CA THR A 184 21.08 16.33 14.43
C THR A 184 19.95 16.87 13.55
N SER A 185 20.05 16.83 12.22
CA SER A 185 18.95 17.16 11.31
C SER A 185 17.93 16.01 11.19
N SER A 186 18.36 14.76 11.29
CA SER A 186 17.51 13.56 11.30
C SER A 186 16.75 13.40 12.61
N VAL A 187 17.27 13.87 13.75
CA VAL A 187 16.52 13.95 15.01
C VAL A 187 15.35 14.91 14.83
N VAL A 188 15.54 16.06 14.20
CA VAL A 188 14.45 16.99 13.93
C VAL A 188 13.43 16.38 12.96
N ALA A 189 13.88 15.72 11.87
CA ALA A 189 13.01 15.03 10.94
C ALA A 189 12.28 13.83 11.59
N PHE A 190 13.00 13.05 12.42
CA PHE A 190 12.42 11.95 13.21
C PHE A 190 11.40 12.47 14.21
N VAL A 191 11.73 13.50 14.97
CA VAL A 191 10.81 14.12 15.94
C VAL A 191 9.60 14.68 15.23
N LYS A 192 9.77 15.35 14.08
CA LYS A 192 8.65 15.84 13.26
C LYS A 192 7.79 14.68 12.76
N GLY A 193 8.38 13.64 12.18
CA GLY A 193 7.66 12.45 11.71
C GLY A 193 6.94 11.72 12.84
N PHE A 194 7.58 11.58 14.00
CA PHE A 194 6.99 10.99 15.20
C PHE A 194 5.85 11.85 15.76
N MET A 195 6.00 13.17 15.79
CA MET A 195 4.92 14.08 16.18
C MET A 195 3.75 14.03 15.21
N ASN A 196 3.99 13.99 13.89
CA ASN A 196 2.95 13.80 12.88
C ASN A 196 2.22 12.46 13.06
N PHE A 197 2.95 11.40 13.38
CA PHE A 197 2.37 10.09 13.71
C PHE A 197 1.51 10.16 14.97
N LEU A 198 1.98 10.79 16.06
CA LEU A 198 1.21 10.95 17.30
C LEU A 198 -0.06 11.78 17.07
N ILE A 199 0.06 12.89 16.35
CA ILE A 199 -1.11 13.72 15.98
C ILE A 199 -2.07 12.89 15.11
N GLY A 200 -1.54 12.13 14.15
CA GLY A 200 -2.31 11.20 13.33
C GLY A 200 -3.01 10.12 14.17
N LEU A 201 -2.33 9.56 15.15
CA LEU A 201 -2.93 8.58 16.06
C LEU A 201 -4.09 9.19 16.87
N VAL A 202 -3.90 10.38 17.42
CA VAL A 202 -4.98 11.10 18.11
C VAL A 202 -6.14 11.42 17.15
N ALA A 203 -5.83 11.93 15.95
CA ALA A 203 -6.84 12.18 14.92
C ALA A 203 -7.60 10.90 14.54
N SER A 204 -6.90 9.75 14.44
CA SER A 204 -7.52 8.46 14.15
C SER A 204 -8.54 8.04 15.22
N ILE A 205 -8.23 8.26 16.49
CA ILE A 205 -9.14 8.00 17.60
C ILE A 205 -10.40 8.86 17.45
N TYR A 206 -10.28 10.15 17.17
CA TYR A 206 -11.41 11.05 16.94
C TYR A 206 -12.24 10.62 15.72
N ILE A 207 -11.59 10.24 14.63
CA ILE A 207 -12.26 9.76 13.40
C ILE A 207 -13.04 8.48 13.71
N LEU A 208 -12.44 7.51 14.40
CA LEU A 208 -13.09 6.25 14.78
C LEU A 208 -14.23 6.47 15.76
N TRP A 209 -14.06 7.40 16.70
CA TRP A 209 -15.11 7.76 17.67
C TRP A 209 -16.32 8.40 16.98
N SER A 210 -16.08 9.35 16.09
CA SER A 210 -17.12 10.18 15.47
C SER A 210 -17.50 9.73 14.05
N LYS A 211 -17.12 8.52 13.62
CA LYS A 211 -17.30 8.05 12.24
C LYS A 211 -18.76 8.10 11.77
N GLU A 212 -19.71 7.75 12.63
CA GLU A 212 -21.14 7.78 12.31
C GLU A 212 -21.62 9.24 12.11
N THR A 213 -21.14 10.16 12.94
CA THR A 213 -21.44 11.59 12.82
C THR A 213 -20.89 12.15 11.52
N PHE A 214 -19.63 11.86 11.18
CA PHE A 214 -19.04 12.30 9.91
C PHE A 214 -19.77 11.72 8.70
N GLN A 215 -20.15 10.43 8.75
CA GLN A 215 -20.95 9.81 7.70
C GLN A 215 -22.33 10.45 7.57
N ALA A 216 -23.00 10.76 8.68
CA ALA A 216 -24.30 11.42 8.67
C ALA A 216 -24.21 12.86 8.14
N GLN A 217 -23.18 13.61 8.52
CA GLN A 217 -22.92 14.96 8.00
C GLN A 217 -22.64 14.93 6.50
N SER A 218 -21.78 14.01 6.02
CA SER A 218 -21.51 13.82 4.59
C SER A 218 -22.77 13.47 3.82
N LYS A 219 -23.60 12.55 4.33
CA LYS A 219 -24.89 12.22 3.73
C LYS A 219 -25.82 13.43 3.67
N LYS A 220 -25.91 14.21 4.76
CA LYS A 220 -26.72 15.43 4.81
C LYS A 220 -26.30 16.44 3.75
N ILE A 221 -24.98 16.64 3.56
CA ILE A 221 -24.43 17.55 2.53
C ILE A 221 -24.80 17.04 1.13
N ILE A 222 -24.56 15.75 0.85
CA ILE A 222 -24.84 15.13 -0.46
C ILE A 222 -26.33 15.27 -0.80
N VAL A 223 -27.22 14.94 0.13
CA VAL A 223 -28.69 15.05 -0.09
C VAL A 223 -29.14 16.50 -0.24
N ALA A 224 -28.48 17.44 0.44
CA ALA A 224 -28.80 18.86 0.32
C ALA A 224 -28.37 19.48 -1.02
N LEU A 225 -27.29 18.99 -1.61
CA LEU A 225 -26.70 19.55 -2.84
C LEU A 225 -27.18 18.85 -4.11
N LEU A 226 -27.54 17.57 -4.05
CA LEU A 226 -27.88 16.74 -5.21
C LEU A 226 -29.36 16.38 -5.22
N SER A 227 -29.87 16.07 -6.43
CA SER A 227 -31.18 15.46 -6.59
C SER A 227 -31.21 14.05 -5.97
N PRO A 228 -32.39 13.49 -5.62
CA PRO A 228 -32.45 12.16 -5.01
C PRO A 228 -31.72 11.07 -5.81
N LYS A 229 -31.90 11.06 -7.15
CA LYS A 229 -31.18 10.13 -8.04
C LYS A 229 -29.66 10.35 -8.03
N GLY A 230 -29.22 11.61 -7.98
CA GLY A 230 -27.80 11.95 -7.88
C GLY A 230 -27.21 11.53 -6.53
N ALA A 231 -27.91 11.75 -5.43
CA ALA A 231 -27.49 11.34 -4.10
C ALA A 231 -27.36 9.81 -3.99
N ASP A 232 -28.31 9.04 -4.51
CA ASP A 232 -28.25 7.57 -4.52
C ASP A 232 -27.04 7.07 -5.33
N HIS A 233 -26.76 7.70 -6.46
CA HIS A 233 -25.59 7.36 -7.27
C HIS A 233 -24.28 7.61 -6.51
N VAL A 234 -24.13 8.75 -5.84
CA VAL A 234 -22.96 9.06 -5.01
C VAL A 234 -22.83 8.07 -3.85
N PHE A 235 -23.92 7.67 -3.21
CA PHE A 235 -23.87 6.65 -2.15
C PHE A 235 -23.50 5.26 -2.68
N TYR A 236 -23.97 4.91 -3.87
CA TYR A 236 -23.55 3.68 -4.56
C TYR A 236 -22.04 3.68 -4.83
N LEU A 237 -21.53 4.75 -5.43
CA LEU A 237 -20.11 4.92 -5.69
C LEU A 237 -19.27 4.86 -4.41
N GLY A 238 -19.67 5.59 -3.36
CA GLY A 238 -18.97 5.60 -2.08
C GLY A 238 -18.88 4.22 -1.44
N ARG A 239 -19.93 3.40 -1.54
CA ARG A 239 -19.91 2.01 -1.06
C ARG A 239 -18.95 1.13 -1.85
N ASN A 240 -18.92 1.29 -3.17
CA ASN A 240 -18.02 0.52 -4.04
C ASN A 240 -16.56 0.93 -3.82
N ILE A 241 -16.27 2.23 -3.75
CA ILE A 241 -14.94 2.76 -3.41
C ILE A 241 -14.45 2.17 -2.10
N TYR A 242 -15.27 2.23 -1.05
CA TYR A 242 -14.92 1.65 0.24
C TYR A 242 -14.66 0.14 0.16
N ARG A 243 -15.49 -0.60 -0.59
CA ARG A 243 -15.35 -2.06 -0.75
C ARG A 243 -14.04 -2.41 -1.45
N VAL A 244 -13.73 -1.76 -2.58
CA VAL A 244 -12.51 -1.99 -3.35
C VAL A 244 -11.28 -1.65 -2.50
N PHE A 245 -11.28 -0.48 -1.88
CA PHE A 245 -10.14 -0.01 -1.08
C PHE A 245 -9.90 -0.91 0.14
N ASN A 246 -10.96 -1.19 0.91
CA ASN A 246 -10.89 -2.03 2.11
C ASN A 246 -10.49 -3.47 1.77
N GLY A 247 -11.09 -4.04 0.74
CA GLY A 247 -10.79 -5.40 0.30
C GLY A 247 -9.35 -5.55 -0.16
N PHE A 248 -8.85 -4.58 -0.95
CA PHE A 248 -7.46 -4.61 -1.41
C PHE A 248 -6.45 -4.42 -0.27
N VAL A 249 -6.60 -3.35 0.53
CA VAL A 249 -5.60 -3.03 1.59
C VAL A 249 -5.57 -4.11 2.66
N ILE A 250 -6.74 -4.51 3.20
CA ILE A 250 -6.80 -5.55 4.21
C ILE A 250 -6.38 -6.91 3.62
N GLY A 251 -6.86 -7.23 2.42
CA GLY A 251 -6.46 -8.45 1.74
C GLY A 251 -4.95 -8.53 1.54
N LYS A 252 -4.30 -7.45 1.10
CA LYS A 252 -2.86 -7.44 0.86
C LYS A 252 -2.03 -7.50 2.14
N ILE A 253 -2.50 -6.91 3.24
CA ILE A 253 -1.86 -7.05 4.56
C ILE A 253 -1.92 -8.52 5.04
N VAL A 254 -3.10 -9.15 4.93
CA VAL A 254 -3.27 -10.56 5.32
C VAL A 254 -2.43 -11.48 4.44
N ASP A 255 -2.45 -11.27 3.13
CA ASP A 255 -1.63 -11.98 2.15
C ASP A 255 -0.14 -11.91 2.50
N SER A 256 0.37 -10.70 2.70
CA SER A 256 1.76 -10.44 3.08
C SER A 256 2.17 -11.09 4.41
N ALA A 257 1.28 -11.10 5.38
CA ALA A 257 1.51 -11.79 6.65
C ALA A 257 1.61 -13.31 6.44
N ILE A 258 0.74 -13.90 5.62
CA ILE A 258 0.77 -15.34 5.29
C ILE A 258 2.06 -15.69 4.55
N ILE A 259 2.45 -14.89 3.54
CA ILE A 259 3.70 -15.07 2.80
C ILE A 259 4.91 -14.97 3.72
N GLY A 260 4.93 -13.99 4.63
CA GLY A 260 5.99 -13.88 5.64
C GLY A 260 6.11 -15.11 6.51
N VAL A 261 4.99 -15.65 7.01
CA VAL A 261 4.98 -16.86 7.84
C VAL A 261 5.43 -18.10 7.02
N LEU A 262 4.93 -18.28 5.80
CA LEU A 262 5.34 -19.39 4.93
C LEU A 262 6.82 -19.30 4.57
N CYS A 263 7.32 -18.10 4.29
CA CYS A 263 8.73 -17.83 4.05
C CYS A 263 9.58 -18.22 5.28
N TYR A 264 9.18 -17.81 6.47
CA TYR A 264 9.86 -18.16 7.72
C TYR A 264 9.97 -19.66 7.92
N ILE A 265 8.84 -20.38 7.77
CA ILE A 265 8.79 -21.83 7.91
C ILE A 265 9.69 -22.51 6.84
N GLY A 266 9.61 -22.06 5.59
CA GLY A 266 10.40 -22.63 4.50
C GLY A 266 11.91 -22.45 4.72
N ILE A 267 12.35 -21.28 5.15
CA ILE A 267 13.76 -20.98 5.43
C ILE A 267 14.27 -21.82 6.62
N LEU A 268 13.45 -22.03 7.66
CA LEU A 268 13.78 -22.92 8.78
C LEU A 268 13.94 -24.39 8.32
N ILE A 269 13.03 -24.88 7.48
CA ILE A 269 13.10 -26.24 6.93
C ILE A 269 14.36 -26.43 6.08
N LEU A 270 14.67 -25.43 5.25
CA LEU A 270 15.86 -25.43 4.39
C LEU A 270 17.17 -25.11 5.15
N LYS A 271 17.07 -24.85 6.46
CA LYS A 271 18.22 -24.51 7.33
C LYS A 271 19.08 -23.36 6.78
N MET A 272 18.42 -22.36 6.21
CA MET A 272 19.09 -21.16 5.68
C MET A 272 19.36 -20.14 6.78
N PRO A 273 20.37 -19.27 6.63
CA PRO A 273 20.69 -18.23 7.60
C PRO A 273 19.59 -17.14 7.67
N TYR A 274 19.54 -16.45 8.79
CA TYR A 274 18.70 -15.25 9.01
C TYR A 274 17.19 -15.43 8.75
N PRO A 275 16.53 -16.50 9.23
CA PRO A 275 15.16 -16.83 8.82
C PRO A 275 14.14 -15.75 9.15
N ALA A 276 14.23 -15.11 10.33
CA ALA A 276 13.27 -14.09 10.71
C ALA A 276 13.51 -12.76 9.96
N LEU A 277 14.76 -12.38 9.72
CA LEU A 277 15.07 -11.19 8.92
C LEU A 277 14.53 -11.33 7.50
N ILE A 278 14.86 -12.45 6.83
CA ILE A 278 14.47 -12.69 5.45
C ILE A 278 12.94 -12.79 5.33
N ALA A 279 12.29 -13.55 6.20
CA ALA A 279 10.84 -13.68 6.20
C ALA A 279 10.14 -12.34 6.45
N THR A 280 10.70 -11.50 7.30
CA THR A 280 10.18 -10.15 7.55
C THR A 280 10.34 -9.26 6.32
N VAL A 281 11.52 -9.25 5.70
CA VAL A 281 11.77 -8.47 4.47
C VAL A 281 10.83 -8.93 3.35
N ILE A 282 10.74 -10.24 3.09
CA ILE A 282 9.85 -10.79 2.07
C ILE A 282 8.38 -10.46 2.38
N GLY A 283 7.94 -10.67 3.62
CA GLY A 283 6.56 -10.37 4.03
C GLY A 283 6.21 -8.89 3.90
N VAL A 284 7.07 -7.99 4.36
CA VAL A 284 6.83 -6.54 4.28
C VAL A 284 6.84 -6.04 2.84
N THR A 285 7.83 -6.46 2.05
CA THR A 285 7.90 -6.05 0.64
C THR A 285 6.75 -6.60 -0.19
N ASN A 286 6.20 -7.78 0.16
CA ASN A 286 5.05 -8.38 -0.52
C ASN A 286 3.77 -7.54 -0.48
N VAL A 287 3.70 -6.52 0.39
CA VAL A 287 2.60 -5.52 0.37
C VAL A 287 2.52 -4.81 -0.99
N ILE A 288 3.63 -4.67 -1.70
CA ILE A 288 3.70 -4.08 -3.04
C ILE A 288 3.49 -5.19 -4.08
N PRO A 289 2.35 -5.20 -4.80
CA PRO A 289 2.11 -6.23 -5.81
C PRO A 289 3.19 -6.22 -6.90
N PHE A 290 3.55 -7.37 -7.42
CA PHE A 290 4.56 -7.63 -8.45
C PHE A 290 5.99 -7.24 -8.06
N PHE A 291 6.23 -6.03 -7.60
CA PHE A 291 7.56 -5.51 -7.28
C PHE A 291 8.06 -5.97 -5.91
N GLY A 292 7.15 -6.17 -4.97
CA GLY A 292 7.49 -6.55 -3.60
C GLY A 292 8.39 -7.78 -3.51
N PRO A 293 8.02 -8.90 -4.15
CA PRO A 293 8.83 -10.11 -4.17
C PRO A 293 10.24 -9.88 -4.71
N ILE A 294 10.39 -9.07 -5.78
CA ILE A 294 11.70 -8.79 -6.39
C ILE A 294 12.55 -7.89 -5.46
N ILE A 295 11.92 -6.85 -4.90
CA ILE A 295 12.57 -5.93 -3.94
C ILE A 295 13.08 -6.70 -2.71
N GLY A 296 12.32 -7.70 -2.24
CA GLY A 296 12.72 -8.54 -1.12
C GLY A 296 13.73 -9.62 -1.50
N LEU A 297 13.55 -10.27 -2.66
CA LEU A 297 14.39 -11.38 -3.12
C LEU A 297 15.85 -10.96 -3.31
N VAL A 298 16.10 -9.84 -4.00
CA VAL A 298 17.47 -9.43 -4.39
C VAL A 298 18.37 -9.23 -3.16
N PRO A 299 18.03 -8.38 -2.16
CA PRO A 299 18.89 -8.19 -1.00
C PRO A 299 19.01 -9.47 -0.15
N CYS A 300 17.93 -10.24 0.00
CA CYS A 300 17.96 -11.47 0.78
C CYS A 300 18.80 -12.56 0.11
N ALA A 301 18.70 -12.73 -1.22
CA ALA A 301 19.53 -13.65 -1.97
C ALA A 301 21.01 -13.26 -1.87
N PHE A 302 21.32 -11.97 -1.93
CA PHE A 302 22.68 -11.46 -1.73
C PHE A 302 23.22 -11.78 -0.33
N LEU A 303 22.42 -11.58 0.72
CA LEU A 303 22.81 -11.93 2.09
C LEU A 303 23.13 -13.42 2.24
N ILE A 304 22.29 -14.29 1.66
CA ILE A 304 22.54 -15.74 1.72
C ILE A 304 23.73 -16.11 0.86
N LEU A 305 23.93 -15.46 -0.30
CA LEU A 305 25.06 -15.70 -1.20
C LEU A 305 26.42 -15.49 -0.50
N LEU A 306 26.51 -14.48 0.36
CA LEU A 306 27.72 -14.22 1.15
C LEU A 306 28.04 -15.37 2.11
N VAL A 307 27.02 -16.04 2.64
CA VAL A 307 27.21 -17.18 3.56
C VAL A 307 27.47 -18.48 2.81
N ASN A 308 26.62 -18.79 1.82
CA ASN A 308 26.72 -20.03 1.04
C ASN A 308 26.06 -19.85 -0.34
N PRO A 309 26.85 -19.90 -1.45
CA PRO A 309 26.33 -19.73 -2.80
C PRO A 309 25.26 -20.75 -3.21
N LEU A 310 25.40 -22.00 -2.78
CA LEU A 310 24.44 -23.05 -3.10
C LEU A 310 23.10 -22.84 -2.38
N GLN A 311 23.14 -22.38 -1.14
CA GLN A 311 21.93 -22.01 -0.42
C GLN A 311 21.22 -20.79 -1.04
N ALA A 312 21.97 -19.81 -1.56
CA ALA A 312 21.39 -18.68 -2.28
C ALA A 312 20.63 -19.14 -3.54
N PHE A 313 21.18 -20.09 -4.29
CA PHE A 313 20.50 -20.69 -5.44
C PHE A 313 19.19 -21.37 -5.02
N TYR A 314 19.21 -22.20 -3.99
CA TYR A 314 17.98 -22.83 -3.46
C TYR A 314 16.98 -21.81 -2.92
N PHE A 315 17.44 -20.73 -2.30
CA PHE A 315 16.59 -19.64 -1.84
C PHE A 315 15.84 -18.95 -2.98
N VAL A 316 16.53 -18.63 -4.08
CA VAL A 316 15.88 -18.04 -5.26
C VAL A 316 14.79 -18.98 -5.79
N ILE A 317 15.09 -20.27 -5.95
CA ILE A 317 14.08 -21.26 -6.40
C ILE A 317 12.90 -21.30 -5.41
N PHE A 318 13.18 -21.37 -4.10
CA PHE A 318 12.17 -21.41 -3.07
C PHE A 318 11.23 -20.17 -3.13
N ILE A 319 11.80 -18.97 -3.26
CA ILE A 319 10.98 -17.75 -3.36
C ILE A 319 10.18 -17.73 -4.66
N LEU A 320 10.74 -18.18 -5.80
CA LEU A 320 9.99 -18.28 -7.06
C LEU A 320 8.79 -19.24 -6.92
N VAL A 321 8.98 -20.39 -6.27
CA VAL A 321 7.88 -21.33 -5.98
C VAL A 321 6.85 -20.70 -5.04
N LEU A 322 7.31 -20.06 -3.97
CA LEU A 322 6.43 -19.36 -3.02
C LEU A 322 5.60 -18.30 -3.73
N GLN A 323 6.19 -17.52 -4.65
CA GLN A 323 5.48 -16.52 -5.45
C GLN A 323 4.47 -17.14 -6.42
N GLN A 324 4.75 -18.30 -6.98
CA GLN A 324 3.75 -19.04 -7.79
C GLN A 324 2.56 -19.50 -6.94
N VAL A 325 2.80 -19.93 -5.71
CA VAL A 325 1.73 -20.27 -4.76
C VAL A 325 0.95 -19.02 -4.37
N ASP A 326 1.63 -17.90 -4.13
CA ASP A 326 0.98 -16.63 -3.84
C ASP A 326 0.07 -16.19 -5.00
N GLY A 327 0.62 -16.06 -6.19
CA GLY A 327 -0.10 -15.54 -7.37
C GLY A 327 -1.27 -16.41 -7.84
N ASN A 328 -1.17 -17.74 -7.69
CA ASN A 328 -2.17 -18.67 -8.22
C ASN A 328 -3.14 -19.23 -7.17
N VAL A 329 -2.78 -19.21 -5.89
CA VAL A 329 -3.59 -19.86 -4.83
C VAL A 329 -3.97 -18.86 -3.73
N ILE A 330 -2.99 -18.21 -3.10
CA ILE A 330 -3.21 -17.38 -1.90
C ILE A 330 -3.86 -16.07 -2.30
N GLY A 331 -3.25 -15.34 -3.24
CA GLY A 331 -3.75 -14.06 -3.73
C GLY A 331 -5.20 -14.12 -4.22
N PRO A 332 -5.57 -15.03 -5.15
CA PRO A 332 -6.96 -15.20 -5.58
C PRO A 332 -7.93 -15.55 -4.45
N LYS A 333 -7.52 -16.34 -3.46
CA LYS A 333 -8.38 -16.68 -2.32
C LYS A 333 -8.59 -15.52 -1.35
N ILE A 334 -7.59 -14.67 -1.15
CA ILE A 334 -7.65 -13.55 -0.20
C ILE A 334 -8.25 -12.31 -0.85
N LEU A 335 -7.73 -11.92 -2.02
CA LEU A 335 -8.17 -10.71 -2.73
C LEU A 335 -9.46 -10.95 -3.51
N GLY A 336 -9.71 -12.19 -3.97
CA GLY A 336 -10.87 -12.54 -4.77
C GLY A 336 -11.01 -11.63 -6.00
N ASN A 337 -12.26 -11.37 -6.40
CA ASN A 337 -12.58 -10.43 -7.47
C ASN A 337 -12.71 -8.98 -6.96
N THR A 338 -12.08 -8.65 -5.84
CA THR A 338 -12.30 -7.36 -5.15
C THR A 338 -11.83 -6.17 -5.99
N VAL A 339 -10.81 -6.35 -6.82
CA VAL A 339 -10.20 -5.28 -7.61
C VAL A 339 -10.78 -5.21 -9.02
N GLY A 340 -11.17 -6.35 -9.61
CA GLY A 340 -11.88 -6.44 -10.89
C GLY A 340 -11.13 -5.91 -12.11
N ILE A 341 -9.81 -5.73 -12.05
CA ILE A 341 -8.95 -5.28 -13.15
C ILE A 341 -7.94 -6.35 -13.54
N SER A 342 -7.53 -6.38 -14.82
CA SER A 342 -6.53 -7.35 -15.30
C SER A 342 -5.13 -7.05 -14.77
N GLY A 343 -4.24 -8.07 -14.77
CA GLY A 343 -2.86 -7.92 -14.32
C GLY A 343 -2.09 -6.81 -15.03
N PHE A 344 -2.37 -6.57 -16.32
CA PHE A 344 -1.80 -5.43 -17.06
C PHE A 344 -2.13 -4.08 -16.39
N TRP A 345 -3.40 -3.88 -16.03
CA TRP A 345 -3.84 -2.64 -15.39
C TRP A 345 -3.29 -2.50 -13.96
N VAL A 346 -3.07 -3.62 -13.28
CA VAL A 346 -2.40 -3.60 -11.97
C VAL A 346 -0.95 -3.12 -12.13
N LEU A 347 -0.19 -3.67 -13.08
CA LEU A 347 1.18 -3.25 -13.36
C LEU A 347 1.25 -1.77 -13.78
N ALA A 348 0.41 -1.36 -14.72
CA ALA A 348 0.33 0.02 -15.19
C ALA A 348 0.00 0.99 -14.06
N SER A 349 -0.96 0.65 -13.19
CA SER A 349 -1.35 1.49 -12.05
C SER A 349 -0.22 1.69 -11.05
N ILE A 350 0.55 0.63 -10.74
CA ILE A 350 1.70 0.72 -9.84
C ILE A 350 2.78 1.61 -10.45
N THR A 351 3.12 1.40 -11.73
CA THR A 351 4.17 2.16 -12.43
C THR A 351 3.83 3.65 -12.49
N ILE A 352 2.59 3.99 -12.88
CA ILE A 352 2.14 5.39 -12.96
C ILE A 352 2.10 6.03 -11.57
N ALA A 353 1.49 5.35 -10.59
CA ALA A 353 1.35 5.90 -9.25
C ALA A 353 2.70 6.02 -8.52
N ALA A 354 3.63 5.08 -8.74
CA ALA A 354 5.00 5.16 -8.24
C ALA A 354 5.73 6.40 -8.75
N SER A 355 5.55 6.74 -10.02
CA SER A 355 6.17 7.93 -10.63
C SER A 355 5.58 9.24 -10.08
N LEU A 356 4.30 9.24 -9.66
CA LEU A 356 3.61 10.45 -9.17
C LEU A 356 3.83 10.70 -7.68
N ILE A 357 3.68 9.66 -6.85
CA ILE A 357 3.69 9.78 -5.37
C ILE A 357 4.62 8.75 -4.70
N GLY A 358 5.61 8.24 -5.44
CA GLY A 358 6.67 7.38 -4.89
C GLY A 358 6.15 6.08 -4.28
N PHE A 359 6.72 5.71 -3.12
CA PHE A 359 6.40 4.46 -2.42
C PHE A 359 4.91 4.32 -2.05
N ALA A 360 4.28 5.40 -1.61
CA ALA A 360 2.84 5.39 -1.34
C ALA A 360 2.01 5.05 -2.59
N GLY A 361 2.45 5.53 -3.76
CA GLY A 361 1.86 5.19 -5.05
C GLY A 361 1.95 3.71 -5.41
N MET A 362 3.05 3.04 -5.07
CA MET A 362 3.18 1.60 -5.30
C MET A 362 2.12 0.80 -4.53
N ILE A 363 1.76 1.23 -3.34
CA ILE A 363 0.77 0.55 -2.49
C ILE A 363 -0.66 0.95 -2.88
N LEU A 364 -0.92 2.26 -3.06
CA LEU A 364 -2.27 2.78 -3.24
C LEU A 364 -2.70 2.88 -4.71
N GLY A 365 -1.76 2.75 -5.65
CA GLY A 365 -2.03 2.88 -7.08
C GLY A 365 -3.09 1.90 -7.59
N VAL A 366 -3.00 0.64 -7.17
CA VAL A 366 -3.94 -0.41 -7.59
C VAL A 366 -5.38 -0.11 -7.18
N PRO A 367 -5.71 0.15 -5.91
CA PRO A 367 -7.09 0.45 -5.52
C PRO A 367 -7.59 1.77 -6.11
N VAL A 368 -6.74 2.78 -6.25
CA VAL A 368 -7.12 4.06 -6.88
C VAL A 368 -7.47 3.85 -8.35
N PHE A 369 -6.61 3.12 -9.09
CA PHE A 369 -6.87 2.81 -10.48
C PHE A 369 -8.12 1.94 -10.66
N ALA A 370 -8.32 0.94 -9.81
CA ALA A 370 -9.51 0.11 -9.83
C ALA A 370 -10.81 0.92 -9.64
N ILE A 371 -10.77 1.94 -8.79
CA ILE A 371 -11.89 2.88 -8.62
C ILE A 371 -12.12 3.69 -9.90
N ILE A 372 -11.07 4.25 -10.50
CA ILE A 372 -11.16 5.00 -11.77
C ILE A 372 -11.75 4.09 -12.86
N TYR A 373 -11.24 2.87 -12.98
CA TYR A 373 -11.72 1.88 -13.93
C TYR A 373 -13.21 1.56 -13.70
N LEU A 374 -13.63 1.35 -12.46
CA LEU A 374 -15.02 1.11 -12.09
C LEU A 374 -15.93 2.29 -12.49
N LEU A 375 -15.51 3.53 -12.22
CA LEU A 375 -16.26 4.74 -12.58
C LEU A 375 -16.44 4.86 -14.10
N ILE A 376 -15.38 4.59 -14.86
CA ILE A 376 -15.41 4.60 -16.33
C ILE A 376 -16.32 3.49 -16.83
N SER A 377 -16.13 2.26 -16.33
CA SER A 377 -16.93 1.09 -16.71
C SER A 377 -18.43 1.30 -16.44
N ASP A 378 -18.80 1.79 -15.25
CA ASP A 378 -20.18 2.11 -14.91
C ASP A 378 -20.78 3.17 -15.85
N SER A 379 -19.99 4.20 -16.16
CA SER A 379 -20.43 5.26 -17.09
C SER A 379 -20.66 4.71 -18.50
N VAL A 380 -19.75 3.87 -18.99
CA VAL A 380 -19.87 3.22 -20.31
C VAL A 380 -21.07 2.27 -20.33
N ASN A 381 -21.18 1.37 -19.35
CA ASN A 381 -22.26 0.41 -19.25
C ASN A 381 -23.64 1.09 -19.17
N ASN A 382 -23.76 2.19 -18.43
CA ASN A 382 -24.99 2.96 -18.37
C ASN A 382 -25.35 3.60 -19.72
N LYS A 383 -24.37 4.02 -20.53
CA LYS A 383 -24.60 4.54 -21.89
C LYS A 383 -25.00 3.43 -22.86
N LEU A 384 -24.38 2.25 -22.77
CA LEU A 384 -24.72 1.09 -23.61
C LEU A 384 -26.14 0.61 -23.32
N ARG A 385 -26.53 0.48 -22.05
CA ARG A 385 -27.91 0.12 -21.66
C ARG A 385 -28.95 1.11 -22.22
N LYS A 386 -28.65 2.41 -22.20
CA LYS A 386 -29.53 3.43 -22.80
C LYS A 386 -29.68 3.29 -24.31
N LYS A 387 -28.70 2.68 -24.99
CA LYS A 387 -28.71 2.40 -26.43
C LYS A 387 -29.23 1.00 -26.76
N ASN A 388 -29.72 0.21 -25.77
CA ASN A 388 -30.11 -1.19 -25.89
C ASN A 388 -28.98 -2.10 -26.41
N LEU A 389 -27.73 -1.78 -26.12
CA LEU A 389 -26.56 -2.58 -26.46
C LEU A 389 -26.13 -3.42 -25.28
N THR A 390 -25.49 -4.56 -25.55
CA THR A 390 -24.96 -5.43 -24.48
C THR A 390 -23.83 -4.76 -23.76
N THR A 391 -23.67 -5.09 -22.45
CA THR A 391 -22.54 -4.66 -21.62
C THR A 391 -21.43 -5.70 -21.57
N ASP A 392 -21.60 -6.84 -22.23
CA ASP A 392 -20.57 -7.88 -22.27
C ASP A 392 -19.47 -7.48 -23.26
N THR A 393 -18.26 -7.31 -22.74
CA THR A 393 -17.08 -6.91 -23.51
C THR A 393 -16.71 -7.95 -24.58
N THR A 394 -16.99 -9.24 -24.34
CA THR A 394 -16.64 -10.31 -25.27
C THR A 394 -17.46 -10.25 -26.55
N ALA A 395 -18.64 -9.63 -26.48
CA ALA A 395 -19.54 -9.48 -27.64
C ALA A 395 -19.09 -8.42 -28.65
N TYR A 396 -18.07 -7.57 -28.28
CA TYR A 396 -17.64 -6.49 -29.18
C TYR A 396 -16.55 -6.91 -30.17
N GLY A 397 -15.92 -8.07 -30.01
CA GLY A 397 -14.88 -8.57 -30.90
C GLY A 397 -13.65 -7.67 -31.08
N PRO A 398 -12.74 -8.02 -31.98
CA PRO A 398 -11.59 -7.18 -32.33
C PRO A 398 -12.01 -6.00 -33.26
N ILE A 399 -11.32 -4.85 -33.08
CA ILE A 399 -11.60 -3.61 -33.85
C ILE A 399 -11.45 -3.82 -35.38
N SER A 400 -10.65 -4.81 -35.79
CA SER A 400 -10.44 -5.17 -37.19
C SER A 400 -11.68 -5.79 -37.89
N GLU A 401 -12.63 -6.28 -37.12
CA GLU A 401 -13.87 -6.84 -37.64
C GLU A 401 -14.95 -5.76 -37.60
N VAL A 402 -15.50 -5.38 -38.75
CA VAL A 402 -16.68 -4.51 -38.84
C VAL A 402 -17.88 -5.36 -38.43
N ALA A 403 -18.07 -5.54 -37.13
CA ALA A 403 -19.19 -6.28 -36.59
C ALA A 403 -20.44 -5.39 -36.51
N GLU A 404 -21.60 -5.94 -36.76
CA GLU A 404 -22.89 -5.34 -36.38
C GLU A 404 -22.84 -5.11 -34.84
N LEU A 405 -23.31 -3.95 -34.38
CA LEU A 405 -23.30 -3.63 -32.95
C LEU A 405 -24.15 -4.66 -32.18
N PRO A 406 -23.59 -5.36 -31.19
CA PRO A 406 -24.29 -6.43 -30.50
C PRO A 406 -25.46 -5.87 -29.68
N GLU A 407 -26.69 -6.22 -30.12
CA GLU A 407 -27.92 -5.87 -29.40
C GLU A 407 -28.05 -6.65 -28.09
N GLN A 408 -28.75 -6.07 -27.13
CA GLN A 408 -29.04 -6.74 -25.88
C GLN A 408 -30.02 -7.91 -26.14
N ASP A 409 -29.62 -9.14 -25.85
CA ASP A 409 -30.49 -10.31 -25.92
C ASP A 409 -31.65 -10.14 -24.93
N ARG A 410 -32.87 -9.95 -25.49
CA ARG A 410 -34.10 -9.74 -24.72
C ARG A 410 -34.61 -11.02 -24.05
N THR A 411 -34.01 -12.17 -24.37
CA THR A 411 -34.44 -13.48 -23.85
C THR A 411 -33.75 -13.86 -22.53
N ALA A 412 -32.68 -13.14 -22.13
CA ALA A 412 -31.90 -13.37 -20.90
C ALA A 412 -32.25 -12.37 -19.78
N ALA A 413 -33.54 -12.13 -19.55
CA ALA A 413 -33.99 -11.46 -18.32
C ALA A 413 -34.16 -12.52 -17.20
N PRO A 414 -33.65 -12.29 -15.99
CA PRO A 414 -33.77 -13.25 -14.88
C PRO A 414 -35.20 -13.41 -14.39
#